data_349946748a750d6c3551295f5cfff388
#
_entry.id   349946748a750d6c3551295f5cfff388
#
_cell.length_a   1.000
_cell.length_b   1.000
_cell.length_c   1.000
_cell.angle_alpha   90.00
_cell.angle_beta   90.00
_cell.angle_gamma   90.00
#
_symmetry.space_group_name_H-M   'P 1'
#
loop_
_entity.id
_entity.type
_entity.pdbx_description
1 polymer ?
#
loop_
_entity_poly.entity_id
_entity_poly.type
_entity_poly.pdbx_seq_one_letter_code
_entity_poly.pdbx_strand_id
1 'polypeptide(L)'
;MDLAMPAAAALLAACAVQGTIPPLLPFLIATVGAYCAITSSYVYNDCCDIDVDAVGMPERPLPSAQLSRREAELWALFLFLAAAATALYLNPESFAVLVIATALITIYSKWAKRNTPFSWIFVGLSYGLVPLGVWLAMQPAGLLKPGPGLHPAGLVLAAMICITDFGFTNCGASRDVAGDREKGVPTTPATYGIPATAKMVAVFWIVGVILSIALGLLSHMGWLYIIAACLAGGWLLLQNLDFVRHPTAERGERLFYQSANYRAALFVAIIADVLIGAMM
;
A
#
# COMPACT_ATOMS: atom_id res chain seq x y z
N MET A 1 6.40 -7.39 4.07
CA MET A 1 5.57 -6.86 2.96
C MET A 1 6.13 -5.55 2.42
N ASP A 2 6.51 -4.62 3.28
CA ASP A 2 6.87 -3.25 2.89
C ASP A 2 8.17 -3.10 2.07
N LEU A 3 9.08 -4.05 2.12
CA LEU A 3 10.23 -4.14 1.20
C LEU A 3 9.89 -4.91 -0.10
N ALA A 4 8.99 -5.89 -0.04
CA ALA A 4 8.67 -6.71 -1.20
C ALA A 4 7.91 -5.92 -2.29
N MET A 5 7.04 -4.99 -1.90
CA MET A 5 6.29 -4.16 -2.85
C MET A 5 7.21 -3.23 -3.68
N PRO A 6 8.09 -2.42 -3.06
CA PRO A 6 9.04 -1.60 -3.83
C PRO A 6 9.98 -2.42 -4.71
N ALA A 7 10.48 -3.55 -4.20
CA ALA A 7 11.34 -4.43 -4.97
C ALA A 7 10.62 -5.02 -6.19
N ALA A 8 9.39 -5.51 -6.01
CA ALA A 8 8.55 -5.99 -7.10
C ALA A 8 8.26 -4.90 -8.14
N ALA A 9 7.93 -3.69 -7.69
CA ALA A 9 7.67 -2.55 -8.56
C ALA A 9 8.89 -2.15 -9.39
N ALA A 10 10.08 -2.12 -8.78
CA ALA A 10 11.33 -1.76 -9.46
C ALA A 10 11.72 -2.82 -10.51
N LEU A 11 11.63 -4.11 -10.16
CA LEU A 11 11.89 -5.22 -11.08
C LEU A 11 10.91 -5.20 -12.25
N LEU A 12 9.62 -5.08 -11.95
CA LEU A 12 8.58 -5.09 -12.97
C LEU A 12 8.69 -3.89 -13.92
N ALA A 13 9.02 -2.70 -13.42
CA ALA A 13 9.22 -1.50 -14.24
C ALA A 13 10.35 -1.69 -15.25
N ALA A 14 11.49 -2.21 -14.82
CA ALA A 14 12.62 -2.45 -15.70
C ALA A 14 12.33 -3.55 -16.73
N CYS A 15 11.75 -4.68 -16.29
CA CYS A 15 11.45 -5.80 -17.19
C CYS A 15 10.33 -5.48 -18.18
N ALA A 16 9.26 -4.82 -17.76
CA ALA A 16 8.12 -4.50 -18.64
C ALA A 16 8.49 -3.47 -19.74
N VAL A 17 9.47 -2.59 -19.49
CA VAL A 17 9.85 -1.52 -20.43
C VAL A 17 11.14 -1.85 -21.16
N GLN A 18 12.15 -2.39 -20.46
CA GLN A 18 13.50 -2.63 -21.02
C GLN A 18 13.77 -4.11 -21.34
N GLY A 19 12.93 -5.02 -20.87
CA GLY A 19 13.15 -6.48 -21.01
C GLY A 19 14.37 -7.00 -20.22
N THR A 20 14.88 -6.23 -19.26
CA THR A 20 16.11 -6.56 -18.51
C THR A 20 15.92 -6.35 -17.02
N ILE A 21 16.73 -7.03 -16.21
CA ILE A 21 16.82 -6.75 -14.76
C ILE A 21 17.49 -5.38 -14.58
N PRO A 22 16.99 -4.55 -13.64
CA PRO A 22 17.60 -3.25 -13.37
C PRO A 22 19.02 -3.39 -12.80
N PRO A 23 19.89 -2.41 -13.01
CA PRO A 23 21.19 -2.37 -12.34
C PRO A 23 21.01 -2.40 -10.82
N LEU A 24 21.88 -3.14 -10.12
CA LEU A 24 21.73 -3.42 -8.69
C LEU A 24 21.66 -2.14 -7.84
N LEU A 25 22.51 -1.14 -8.11
CA LEU A 25 22.56 0.07 -7.29
C LEU A 25 21.28 0.91 -7.40
N PRO A 26 20.75 1.29 -8.58
CA PRO A 26 19.44 1.94 -8.70
C PRO A 26 18.30 1.14 -8.09
N PHE A 27 18.29 -0.19 -8.26
CA PHE A 27 17.31 -1.08 -7.66
C PHE A 27 17.30 -0.98 -6.12
N LEU A 28 18.47 -1.06 -5.49
CA LEU A 28 18.60 -0.96 -4.03
C LEU A 28 18.18 0.44 -3.54
N ILE A 29 18.64 1.50 -4.21
CA ILE A 29 18.29 2.89 -3.85
C ILE A 29 16.77 3.10 -3.94
N ALA A 30 16.11 2.66 -5.01
CA ALA A 30 14.67 2.78 -5.17
C ALA A 30 13.89 2.00 -4.10
N THR A 31 14.30 0.75 -3.84
CA THR A 31 13.66 -0.14 -2.87
C THR A 31 13.79 0.40 -1.45
N VAL A 32 15.01 0.78 -1.03
CA VAL A 32 15.28 1.30 0.31
C VAL A 32 14.66 2.68 0.49
N GLY A 33 14.73 3.55 -0.51
CA GLY A 33 14.09 4.86 -0.48
C GLY A 33 12.58 4.79 -0.29
N ALA A 34 11.91 3.90 -1.02
CA ALA A 34 10.48 3.69 -0.85
C ALA A 34 10.14 3.05 0.51
N TYR A 35 10.96 2.15 1.03
CA TYR A 35 10.80 1.62 2.39
C TYR A 35 10.94 2.73 3.45
N CYS A 36 11.90 3.65 3.28
CA CYS A 36 12.02 4.82 4.15
C CYS A 36 10.77 5.71 4.09
N ALA A 37 10.18 5.92 2.91
CA ALA A 37 8.94 6.69 2.76
C ALA A 37 7.77 6.04 3.49
N ILE A 38 7.58 4.72 3.33
CA ILE A 38 6.53 3.94 4.00
C ILE A 38 6.72 4.01 5.51
N THR A 39 7.92 3.74 6.00
CA THR A 39 8.23 3.72 7.44
C THR A 39 8.06 5.11 8.05
N SER A 40 8.50 6.17 7.35
CA SER A 40 8.27 7.55 7.76
C SER A 40 6.77 7.84 7.96
N SER A 41 5.93 7.38 7.03
CA SER A 41 4.48 7.59 7.10
C SER A 41 3.84 6.89 8.29
N TYR A 42 4.29 5.69 8.66
CA TYR A 42 3.81 4.97 9.84
C TYR A 42 4.20 5.69 11.12
N VAL A 43 5.49 6.04 11.28
CA VAL A 43 5.96 6.74 12.48
C VAL A 43 5.25 8.09 12.64
N TYR A 44 5.05 8.82 11.53
CA TYR A 44 4.30 10.07 11.55
C TYR A 44 2.82 9.88 11.95
N ASN A 45 2.17 8.82 11.43
CA ASN A 45 0.79 8.50 11.83
C ASN A 45 0.71 8.14 13.31
N ASP A 46 1.63 7.33 13.83
CA ASP A 46 1.70 7.01 15.27
C ASP A 46 1.88 8.27 16.13
N CYS A 47 2.66 9.25 15.69
CA CYS A 47 2.77 10.55 16.38
C CYS A 47 1.44 11.35 16.40
N CYS A 48 0.58 11.16 15.40
CA CYS A 48 -0.73 11.81 15.34
C CYS A 48 -1.81 11.06 16.15
N ASP A 49 -1.58 9.79 16.45
CA ASP A 49 -2.56 8.87 17.05
C ASP A 49 -2.28 8.51 18.52
N ILE A 50 -1.31 9.17 19.20
CA ILE A 50 -0.88 8.84 20.59
C ILE A 50 -2.08 8.75 21.54
N ASP A 51 -3.04 9.67 21.45
CA ASP A 51 -4.23 9.70 22.29
C ASP A 51 -5.19 8.54 22.01
N VAL A 52 -5.29 8.12 20.76
CA VAL A 52 -6.10 6.97 20.33
C VAL A 52 -5.42 5.66 20.75
N ASP A 53 -4.13 5.55 20.49
CA ASP A 53 -3.32 4.37 20.80
C ASP A 53 -3.18 4.14 22.31
N ALA A 54 -3.16 5.20 23.12
CA ALA A 54 -3.11 5.09 24.58
C ALA A 54 -4.29 4.29 25.18
N VAL A 55 -5.42 4.23 24.46
CA VAL A 55 -6.59 3.43 24.90
C VAL A 55 -6.62 2.05 24.22
N GLY A 56 -6.30 1.98 22.92
CA GLY A 56 -6.42 0.75 22.14
C GLY A 56 -5.18 -0.16 22.22
N MET A 57 -4.00 0.44 22.32
CA MET A 57 -2.70 -0.23 22.27
C MET A 57 -1.69 0.46 23.20
N PRO A 58 -1.94 0.48 24.52
CA PRO A 58 -1.13 1.23 25.49
C PRO A 58 0.34 0.74 25.60
N GLU A 59 0.62 -0.48 25.14
CA GLU A 59 1.95 -1.07 25.10
C GLU A 59 2.84 -0.55 23.97
N ARG A 60 2.28 0.18 22.99
CA ARG A 60 3.06 0.79 21.89
C ARG A 60 4.12 1.75 22.44
N PRO A 61 5.27 1.92 21.74
CA PRO A 61 6.39 2.74 22.23
C PRO A 61 6.03 4.19 22.57
N LEU A 62 5.14 4.84 21.82
CA LEU A 62 4.75 6.23 22.05
C LEU A 62 3.76 6.37 23.22
N PRO A 63 2.63 5.63 23.29
CA PRO A 63 1.73 5.66 24.43
C PRO A 63 2.39 5.25 25.76
N SER A 64 3.28 4.24 25.72
CA SER A 64 4.00 3.74 26.91
C SER A 64 5.20 4.61 27.34
N ALA A 65 5.46 5.70 26.62
CA ALA A 65 6.59 6.62 26.83
C ALA A 65 7.98 5.94 26.72
N GLN A 66 8.10 4.78 26.07
CA GLN A 66 9.38 4.16 25.73
C GLN A 66 10.13 4.95 24.66
N LEU A 67 9.39 5.71 23.84
CA LEU A 67 9.91 6.64 22.84
C LEU A 67 9.19 7.99 23.04
N SER A 68 9.93 9.08 23.09
CA SER A 68 9.31 10.41 23.16
C SER A 68 8.75 10.80 21.79
N ARG A 69 7.69 11.62 21.80
CA ARG A 69 7.10 12.16 20.56
C ARG A 69 8.13 12.89 19.69
N ARG A 70 9.04 13.66 20.32
CA ARG A 70 10.08 14.40 19.60
C ARG A 70 11.07 13.46 18.89
N GLU A 71 11.49 12.38 19.54
CA GLU A 71 12.37 11.37 18.92
C GLU A 71 11.69 10.70 17.73
N ALA A 72 10.41 10.34 17.86
CA ALA A 72 9.64 9.76 16.76
C ALA A 72 9.46 10.74 15.60
N GLU A 73 9.14 12.02 15.86
CA GLU A 73 9.02 13.05 14.82
C GLU A 73 10.37 13.30 14.10
N LEU A 74 11.48 13.32 14.83
CA LEU A 74 12.82 13.44 14.24
C LEU A 74 13.18 12.22 13.40
N TRP A 75 12.82 11.04 13.86
CA TRP A 75 13.02 9.78 13.10
C TRP A 75 12.18 9.75 11.83
N ALA A 76 10.89 10.12 11.90
CA ALA A 76 10.04 10.24 10.73
C ALA A 76 10.60 11.24 9.71
N LEU A 77 11.07 12.41 10.18
CA LEU A 77 11.70 13.42 9.32
C LEU A 77 12.98 12.90 8.66
N PHE A 78 13.85 12.23 9.42
CA PHE A 78 15.07 11.62 8.87
C PHE A 78 14.76 10.63 7.75
N LEU A 79 13.82 9.72 7.97
CA LEU A 79 13.39 8.73 6.97
C LEU A 79 12.76 9.42 5.74
N PHE A 80 11.95 10.45 5.95
CA PHE A 80 11.39 11.24 4.84
C PHE A 80 12.48 11.92 4.01
N LEU A 81 13.46 12.54 4.65
CA LEU A 81 14.58 13.19 3.94
C LEU A 81 15.43 12.18 3.18
N ALA A 82 15.66 11.00 3.74
CA ALA A 82 16.34 9.91 3.04
C ALA A 82 15.54 9.46 1.80
N ALA A 83 14.21 9.27 1.93
CA ALA A 83 13.34 8.95 0.81
C ALA A 83 13.33 10.06 -0.25
N ALA A 84 13.28 11.31 0.15
CA ALA A 84 13.30 12.47 -0.74
C ALA A 84 14.62 12.57 -1.51
N ALA A 85 15.76 12.37 -0.83
CA ALA A 85 17.07 12.37 -1.46
C ALA A 85 17.21 11.26 -2.49
N THR A 86 16.78 10.02 -2.18
CA THR A 86 16.81 8.89 -3.12
C THR A 86 15.88 9.12 -4.31
N ALA A 87 14.67 9.64 -4.09
CA ALA A 87 13.72 9.94 -5.17
C ALA A 87 14.26 11.01 -6.11
N LEU A 88 14.81 12.11 -5.59
CA LEU A 88 15.43 13.18 -6.39
C LEU A 88 16.66 12.69 -7.16
N TYR A 89 17.46 11.86 -6.54
CA TYR A 89 18.66 11.29 -7.17
C TYR A 89 18.31 10.40 -8.38
N LEU A 90 17.27 9.57 -8.25
CA LEU A 90 16.86 8.66 -9.32
C LEU A 90 16.05 9.37 -10.41
N ASN A 91 15.02 10.12 -10.03
CA ASN A 91 14.16 10.85 -10.96
C ASN A 91 13.30 11.89 -10.24
N PRO A 92 13.31 13.18 -10.65
CA PRO A 92 12.43 14.21 -10.08
C PRO A 92 10.93 13.90 -10.14
N GLU A 93 10.47 13.11 -11.09
CA GLU A 93 9.06 12.67 -11.18
C GLU A 93 8.69 11.76 -10.00
N SER A 94 9.59 10.88 -9.58
CA SER A 94 9.44 10.05 -8.37
C SER A 94 9.33 10.92 -7.10
N PHE A 95 10.11 11.99 -7.01
CA PHE A 95 10.02 12.94 -5.91
C PHE A 95 8.67 13.69 -5.91
N ALA A 96 8.16 14.12 -7.07
CA ALA A 96 6.84 14.76 -7.15
C ALA A 96 5.73 13.82 -6.63
N VAL A 97 5.79 12.54 -6.99
CA VAL A 97 4.86 11.51 -6.48
C VAL A 97 5.00 11.32 -4.96
N LEU A 98 6.22 11.30 -4.43
CA LEU A 98 6.48 11.23 -2.99
C LEU A 98 5.83 12.41 -2.24
N VAL A 99 5.95 13.63 -2.77
CA VAL A 99 5.33 14.84 -2.18
C VAL A 99 3.81 14.71 -2.14
N ILE A 100 3.19 14.26 -3.23
CA ILE A 100 1.74 14.04 -3.30
C ILE A 100 1.31 12.96 -2.29
N ALA A 101 2.00 11.82 -2.25
CA ALA A 101 1.71 10.75 -1.29
C ALA A 101 1.82 11.23 0.17
N THR A 102 2.86 12.03 0.47
CA THR A 102 3.06 12.61 1.80
C THR A 102 1.95 13.61 2.17
N ALA A 103 1.49 14.41 1.22
CA ALA A 103 0.34 15.31 1.45
C ALA A 103 -0.94 14.52 1.77
N LEU A 104 -1.22 13.45 1.02
CA LEU A 104 -2.40 12.59 1.24
C LEU A 104 -2.35 11.91 2.62
N ILE A 105 -1.22 11.33 3.03
CA ILE A 105 -1.10 10.67 4.33
C ILE A 105 -1.15 11.69 5.48
N THR A 106 -0.65 12.92 5.25
CA THR A 106 -0.76 14.01 6.23
C THR A 106 -2.22 14.44 6.42
N ILE A 107 -2.98 14.59 5.33
CA ILE A 107 -4.42 14.88 5.38
C ILE A 107 -5.16 13.75 6.11
N TYR A 108 -4.83 12.49 5.81
CA TYR A 108 -5.38 11.34 6.52
C TYR A 108 -5.15 11.43 8.02
N SER A 109 -3.89 11.54 8.45
CA SER A 109 -3.50 11.45 9.86
C SER A 109 -3.99 12.63 10.69
N LYS A 110 -3.99 13.85 10.11
CA LYS A 110 -4.39 15.07 10.85
C LYS A 110 -5.88 15.37 10.82
N TRP A 111 -6.56 14.98 9.75
CA TRP A 111 -7.93 15.44 9.53
C TRP A 111 -8.89 14.31 9.16
N ALA A 112 -8.63 13.56 8.05
CA ALA A 112 -9.64 12.70 7.48
C ALA A 112 -10.06 11.56 8.41
N LYS A 113 -9.12 10.94 9.12
CA LYS A 113 -9.39 9.85 10.07
C LYS A 113 -10.42 10.22 11.13
N ARG A 114 -10.43 11.49 11.58
CA ARG A 114 -11.29 11.99 12.67
C ARG A 114 -12.57 12.68 12.18
N ASN A 115 -12.70 12.96 10.88
CA ASN A 115 -13.76 13.82 10.35
C ASN A 115 -14.60 13.20 9.23
N THR A 116 -14.21 12.07 8.67
CA THR A 116 -14.94 11.45 7.57
C THR A 116 -14.91 9.92 7.61
N PRO A 117 -16.04 9.26 7.27
CA PRO A 117 -16.08 7.80 7.14
C PRO A 117 -15.29 7.26 5.92
N PHE A 118 -14.85 8.15 5.05
CA PHE A 118 -14.12 7.82 3.82
C PHE A 118 -12.62 8.10 3.91
N SER A 119 -12.07 8.16 5.13
CA SER A 119 -10.64 8.41 5.37
C SER A 119 -9.71 7.41 4.65
N TRP A 120 -10.15 6.18 4.44
CA TRP A 120 -9.47 5.14 3.69
C TRP A 120 -9.08 5.54 2.25
N ILE A 121 -9.78 6.50 1.62
CA ILE A 121 -9.45 7.03 0.29
C ILE A 121 -8.05 7.66 0.31
N PHE A 122 -7.73 8.45 1.32
CA PHE A 122 -6.43 9.13 1.44
C PHE A 122 -5.29 8.14 1.66
N VAL A 123 -5.51 7.13 2.50
CA VAL A 123 -4.51 6.08 2.75
C VAL A 123 -4.26 5.28 1.48
N GLY A 124 -5.31 4.76 0.86
CA GLY A 124 -5.16 3.92 -0.32
C GLY A 124 -4.59 4.67 -1.53
N LEU A 125 -4.96 5.94 -1.75
CA LEU A 125 -4.31 6.77 -2.76
C LEU A 125 -2.83 6.97 -2.46
N SER A 126 -2.46 7.29 -1.21
CA SER A 126 -1.07 7.43 -0.80
C SER A 126 -0.28 6.13 -1.03
N TYR A 127 -0.86 4.98 -0.64
CA TYR A 127 -0.24 3.67 -0.83
C TYR A 127 -0.09 3.28 -2.30
N GLY A 128 -1.08 3.57 -3.15
CA GLY A 128 -1.01 3.34 -4.60
C GLY A 128 0.08 4.18 -5.28
N LEU A 129 0.41 5.34 -4.73
CA LEU A 129 1.49 6.19 -5.23
C LEU A 129 2.89 5.64 -4.91
N VAL A 130 3.05 4.76 -3.92
CA VAL A 130 4.37 4.18 -3.60
C VAL A 130 4.93 3.38 -4.78
N PRO A 131 4.25 2.34 -5.30
CA PRO A 131 4.78 1.59 -6.44
C PRO A 131 4.87 2.45 -7.71
N LEU A 132 4.01 3.47 -7.88
CA LEU A 132 4.13 4.41 -8.98
C LEU A 132 5.40 5.27 -8.87
N GLY A 133 5.74 5.76 -7.68
CA GLY A 133 6.97 6.49 -7.42
C GLY A 133 8.21 5.65 -7.71
N VAL A 134 8.21 4.37 -7.30
CA VAL A 134 9.28 3.41 -7.62
C VAL A 134 9.34 3.13 -9.12
N TRP A 135 8.19 2.98 -9.78
CA TRP A 135 8.14 2.82 -11.24
C TRP A 135 8.81 3.99 -11.95
N LEU A 136 8.44 5.22 -11.59
CA LEU A 136 9.00 6.44 -12.17
C LEU A 136 10.49 6.63 -11.83
N ALA A 137 10.95 6.16 -10.67
CA ALA A 137 12.37 6.14 -10.32
C ALA A 137 13.19 5.27 -11.29
N MET A 138 12.60 4.16 -11.78
CA MET A 138 13.23 3.24 -12.72
C MET A 138 12.96 3.61 -14.18
N GLN A 139 11.77 4.16 -14.48
CA GLN A 139 11.29 4.45 -15.84
C GLN A 139 10.61 5.82 -15.88
N PRO A 140 11.37 6.91 -16.17
CA PRO A 140 10.81 8.25 -16.33
C PRO A 140 9.71 8.28 -17.38
N ALA A 141 8.56 8.90 -17.06
CA ALA A 141 7.41 8.95 -17.94
C ALA A 141 7.34 10.23 -18.79
N GLY A 142 8.07 11.27 -18.40
CA GLY A 142 7.99 12.56 -19.05
C GLY A 142 6.87 13.47 -18.50
N LEU A 143 6.53 13.31 -17.22
CA LEU A 143 5.56 14.17 -16.55
C LEU A 143 6.07 15.59 -16.34
N LEU A 144 7.38 15.75 -16.13
CA LEU A 144 8.05 17.05 -15.93
C LEU A 144 8.84 17.51 -17.17
N LYS A 145 9.12 16.60 -18.11
CA LYS A 145 9.81 16.87 -19.38
C LYS A 145 9.20 15.96 -20.45
N PRO A 146 9.27 16.30 -21.75
CA PRO A 146 8.79 15.42 -22.80
C PRO A 146 9.38 14.00 -22.67
N GLY A 147 8.52 12.97 -22.71
CA GLY A 147 8.92 11.58 -22.52
C GLY A 147 7.89 10.59 -23.06
N PRO A 148 8.08 9.28 -22.84
CA PRO A 148 7.28 8.21 -23.45
C PRO A 148 5.84 8.10 -22.89
N GLY A 149 5.53 8.78 -21.79
CA GLY A 149 4.28 8.60 -21.03
C GLY A 149 4.37 7.48 -19.99
N LEU A 150 3.36 7.42 -19.13
CA LEU A 150 3.23 6.34 -18.14
C LEU A 150 2.89 5.01 -18.81
N HIS A 151 3.67 3.99 -18.53
CA HIS A 151 3.39 2.63 -19.02
C HIS A 151 2.10 2.09 -18.37
N PRO A 152 1.17 1.45 -19.12
CA PRO A 152 -0.10 0.96 -18.58
C PRO A 152 0.06 0.01 -17.37
N ALA A 153 1.08 -0.84 -17.38
CA ALA A 153 1.35 -1.75 -16.25
C ALA A 153 1.67 -0.99 -14.95
N GLY A 154 2.39 0.14 -15.03
CA GLY A 154 2.67 0.99 -13.85
C GLY A 154 1.40 1.61 -13.27
N LEU A 155 0.48 2.06 -14.13
CA LEU A 155 -0.83 2.56 -13.71
C LEU A 155 -1.69 1.46 -13.08
N VAL A 156 -1.71 0.27 -13.68
CA VAL A 156 -2.48 -0.87 -13.15
C VAL A 156 -1.90 -1.35 -11.82
N LEU A 157 -0.57 -1.38 -11.66
CA LEU A 157 0.07 -1.70 -10.38
C LEU A 157 -0.33 -0.69 -9.29
N ALA A 158 -0.27 0.61 -9.59
CA ALA A 158 -0.67 1.66 -8.67
C ALA A 158 -2.16 1.56 -8.30
N ALA A 159 -3.04 1.36 -9.28
CA ALA A 159 -4.47 1.17 -9.08
C ALA A 159 -4.78 -0.09 -8.26
N MET A 160 -4.09 -1.21 -8.54
CA MET A 160 -4.23 -2.45 -7.78
C MET A 160 -3.89 -2.24 -6.30
N ILE A 161 -2.77 -1.59 -5.99
CA ILE A 161 -2.38 -1.32 -4.61
C ILE A 161 -3.37 -0.36 -3.95
N CYS A 162 -3.78 0.72 -4.62
CA CYS A 162 -4.77 1.67 -4.11
C CYS A 162 -6.10 0.99 -3.75
N ILE A 163 -6.69 0.23 -4.67
CA ILE A 163 -7.98 -0.43 -4.49
C ILE A 163 -7.91 -1.54 -3.43
N THR A 164 -6.84 -2.33 -3.43
CA THR A 164 -6.66 -3.36 -2.39
C THR A 164 -6.41 -2.74 -1.02
N ASP A 165 -5.83 -1.55 -0.95
CA ASP A 165 -5.66 -0.84 0.32
C ASP A 165 -6.99 -0.28 0.86
N PHE A 166 -7.91 0.14 -0.01
CA PHE A 166 -9.28 0.48 0.40
C PHE A 166 -9.96 -0.69 1.14
N GLY A 167 -9.83 -1.91 0.59
CA GLY A 167 -10.33 -3.13 1.23
C GLY A 167 -9.62 -3.42 2.56
N PHE A 168 -8.30 -3.39 2.56
CA PHE A 168 -7.45 -3.65 3.72
C PHE A 168 -7.77 -2.72 4.89
N THR A 169 -7.78 -1.41 4.66
CA THR A 169 -8.07 -0.40 5.68
C THR A 169 -9.47 -0.58 6.28
N ASN A 170 -10.49 -0.86 5.45
CA ASN A 170 -11.85 -1.07 5.95
C ASN A 170 -12.02 -2.40 6.69
N CYS A 171 -11.25 -3.43 6.36
CA CYS A 171 -11.20 -4.68 7.15
C CYS A 171 -10.60 -4.41 8.54
N GLY A 172 -9.51 -3.66 8.63
CA GLY A 172 -8.93 -3.23 9.91
C GLY A 172 -9.90 -2.39 10.75
N ALA A 173 -10.53 -1.39 10.15
CA ALA A 173 -11.56 -0.59 10.82
C ALA A 173 -12.77 -1.43 11.28
N SER A 174 -13.12 -2.50 10.56
CA SER A 174 -14.19 -3.42 10.99
C SER A 174 -13.82 -4.22 12.24
N ARG A 175 -12.54 -4.59 12.39
CA ARG A 175 -12.00 -5.18 13.63
C ARG A 175 -12.12 -4.20 14.80
N ASP A 176 -11.76 -2.96 14.57
CA ASP A 176 -11.60 -1.93 15.60
C ASP A 176 -12.89 -1.12 15.86
N VAL A 177 -14.03 -1.50 15.25
CA VAL A 177 -15.28 -0.74 15.21
C VAL A 177 -15.84 -0.36 16.59
N ALA A 178 -15.65 -1.20 17.62
CA ALA A 178 -16.11 -0.93 18.98
C ALA A 178 -15.34 0.26 19.59
N GLY A 179 -14.02 0.24 19.49
CA GLY A 179 -13.16 1.33 19.95
C GLY A 179 -13.37 2.62 19.16
N ASP A 180 -13.55 2.53 17.84
CA ASP A 180 -13.83 3.69 16.99
C ASP A 180 -15.13 4.39 17.41
N ARG A 181 -16.20 3.63 17.71
CA ARG A 181 -17.45 4.18 18.19
C ARG A 181 -17.33 4.83 19.56
N GLU A 182 -16.63 4.20 20.49
CA GLU A 182 -16.38 4.72 21.83
C GLU A 182 -15.62 6.06 21.78
N LYS A 183 -14.66 6.17 20.88
CA LYS A 183 -13.82 7.38 20.69
C LYS A 183 -14.44 8.42 19.75
N GLY A 184 -15.60 8.13 19.14
CA GLY A 184 -16.26 9.01 18.17
C GLY A 184 -15.51 9.15 16.85
N VAL A 185 -14.65 8.18 16.48
CA VAL A 185 -13.96 8.14 15.20
C VAL A 185 -14.93 7.62 14.12
N PRO A 186 -15.26 8.43 13.09
CA PRO A 186 -16.33 8.10 12.14
C PRO A 186 -15.83 7.18 11.02
N THR A 187 -15.20 6.03 11.34
CA THR A 187 -14.83 5.07 10.30
C THR A 187 -16.06 4.52 9.57
N THR A 188 -15.87 3.99 8.36
CA THR A 188 -16.98 3.44 7.57
C THR A 188 -17.81 2.41 8.37
N PRO A 189 -17.20 1.39 9.04
CA PRO A 189 -17.96 0.43 9.83
C PRO A 189 -18.56 1.04 11.10
N ALA A 190 -17.96 2.07 11.69
CA ALA A 190 -18.53 2.77 12.84
C ALA A 190 -19.79 3.55 12.44
N THR A 191 -19.77 4.18 11.26
CA THR A 191 -20.85 5.04 10.73
C THR A 191 -21.97 4.26 10.06
N TYR A 192 -21.62 3.33 9.15
CA TYR A 192 -22.61 2.61 8.32
C TYR A 192 -22.82 1.16 8.73
N GLY A 193 -22.06 0.67 9.71
CA GLY A 193 -22.10 -0.71 10.18
C GLY A 193 -21.24 -1.68 9.36
N ILE A 194 -20.85 -2.80 10.00
CA ILE A 194 -20.04 -3.85 9.37
C ILE A 194 -20.72 -4.45 8.14
N PRO A 195 -22.05 -4.71 8.11
CA PRO A 195 -22.71 -5.31 6.93
C PRO A 195 -22.58 -4.46 5.66
N ALA A 196 -22.71 -3.14 5.76
CA ALA A 196 -22.53 -2.23 4.62
C ALA A 196 -21.07 -2.19 4.17
N THR A 197 -20.14 -2.13 5.14
CA THR A 197 -18.70 -2.15 4.90
C THR A 197 -18.27 -3.44 4.21
N ALA A 198 -18.75 -4.61 4.64
CA ALA A 198 -18.41 -5.90 4.02
C ALA A 198 -18.80 -5.97 2.53
N LYS A 199 -19.95 -5.42 2.16
CA LYS A 199 -20.39 -5.34 0.75
C LYS A 199 -19.50 -4.41 -0.07
N MET A 200 -19.13 -3.27 0.49
CA MET A 200 -18.21 -2.31 -0.17
C MET A 200 -16.82 -2.93 -0.36
N VAL A 201 -16.29 -3.56 0.68
CA VAL A 201 -15.00 -4.27 0.66
C VAL A 201 -15.00 -5.38 -0.39
N ALA A 202 -16.13 -6.08 -0.59
CA ALA A 202 -16.25 -7.10 -1.63
C ALA A 202 -15.98 -6.55 -3.03
N VAL A 203 -16.48 -5.36 -3.33
CA VAL A 203 -16.21 -4.70 -4.62
C VAL A 203 -14.73 -4.40 -4.78
N PHE A 204 -14.08 -3.87 -3.73
CA PHE A 204 -12.66 -3.56 -3.78
C PHE A 204 -11.80 -4.82 -4.03
N TRP A 205 -12.11 -5.94 -3.38
CA TRP A 205 -11.35 -7.17 -3.57
C TRP A 205 -11.59 -7.80 -4.95
N ILE A 206 -12.81 -7.77 -5.47
CA ILE A 206 -13.09 -8.24 -6.83
C ILE A 206 -12.29 -7.41 -7.83
N VAL A 207 -12.35 -6.08 -7.75
CA VAL A 207 -11.59 -5.19 -8.63
C VAL A 207 -10.08 -5.39 -8.45
N GLY A 208 -9.59 -5.51 -7.22
CA GLY A 208 -8.19 -5.76 -6.92
C GLY A 208 -7.65 -7.06 -7.54
N VAL A 209 -8.43 -8.14 -7.47
CA VAL A 209 -8.06 -9.43 -8.10
C VAL A 209 -8.06 -9.32 -9.62
N ILE A 210 -9.05 -8.64 -10.20
CA ILE A 210 -9.07 -8.38 -11.66
C ILE A 210 -7.83 -7.59 -12.08
N LEU A 211 -7.48 -6.53 -11.33
CA LEU A 211 -6.30 -5.71 -11.61
C LEU A 211 -4.99 -6.50 -11.47
N SER A 212 -4.90 -7.44 -10.51
CA SER A 212 -3.70 -8.29 -10.39
C SER A 212 -3.51 -9.20 -11.60
N ILE A 213 -4.58 -9.78 -12.14
CA ILE A 213 -4.53 -10.59 -13.36
C ILE A 213 -4.20 -9.70 -14.56
N ALA A 214 -4.85 -8.54 -14.68
CA ALA A 214 -4.58 -7.57 -15.75
C ALA A 214 -3.12 -7.09 -15.74
N LEU A 215 -2.53 -6.88 -14.55
CA LEU A 215 -1.11 -6.55 -14.41
C LEU A 215 -0.22 -7.61 -15.04
N GLY A 216 -0.47 -8.89 -14.75
CA GLY A 216 0.29 -9.99 -15.33
C GLY A 216 0.22 -10.04 -16.85
N LEU A 217 -0.98 -9.84 -17.41
CA LEU A 217 -1.19 -9.82 -18.86
C LEU A 217 -0.51 -8.62 -19.53
N LEU A 218 -0.63 -7.43 -18.96
CA LEU A 218 -0.02 -6.20 -19.49
C LEU A 218 1.51 -6.17 -19.37
N SER A 219 2.05 -6.89 -18.41
CA SER A 219 3.50 -6.98 -18.19
C SER A 219 4.11 -8.23 -18.81
N HIS A 220 3.34 -9.01 -19.57
CA HIS A 220 3.77 -10.27 -20.20
C HIS A 220 4.42 -11.25 -19.20
N MET A 221 3.88 -11.32 -17.97
CA MET A 221 4.41 -12.20 -16.94
C MET A 221 4.13 -13.68 -17.27
N GLY A 222 4.99 -14.55 -16.79
CA GLY A 222 4.89 -15.98 -16.99
C GLY A 222 3.75 -16.64 -16.20
N TRP A 223 3.62 -17.95 -16.40
CA TRP A 223 2.56 -18.76 -15.77
C TRP A 223 2.67 -18.80 -14.25
N LEU A 224 3.89 -18.66 -13.70
CA LEU A 224 4.09 -18.64 -12.25
C LEU A 224 3.28 -17.51 -11.59
N TYR A 225 3.42 -16.28 -12.12
CA TYR A 225 2.65 -15.16 -11.60
C TYR A 225 1.15 -15.33 -11.81
N ILE A 226 0.70 -15.71 -13.02
CA ILE A 226 -0.73 -15.84 -13.32
C ILE A 226 -1.40 -16.88 -12.42
N ILE A 227 -0.77 -18.06 -12.23
CA ILE A 227 -1.27 -19.09 -11.32
C ILE A 227 -1.34 -18.56 -9.88
N ALA A 228 -0.28 -17.91 -9.40
CA ALA A 228 -0.24 -17.34 -8.06
C ALA A 228 -1.35 -16.28 -7.86
N ALA A 229 -1.55 -15.39 -8.83
CA ALA A 229 -2.60 -14.36 -8.78
C ALA A 229 -4.01 -14.98 -8.75
N CYS A 230 -4.26 -16.01 -9.59
CA CYS A 230 -5.55 -16.71 -9.61
C CYS A 230 -5.81 -17.49 -8.30
N LEU A 231 -4.82 -18.22 -7.77
CA LEU A 231 -5.00 -19.01 -6.55
C LEU A 231 -5.13 -18.12 -5.31
N ALA A 232 -4.23 -17.15 -5.15
CA ALA A 232 -4.28 -16.23 -4.02
C ALA A 232 -5.52 -15.31 -4.08
N GLY A 233 -5.88 -14.84 -5.29
CA GLY A 233 -7.08 -14.04 -5.51
C GLY A 233 -8.36 -14.85 -5.25
N GLY A 234 -8.46 -16.07 -5.75
CA GLY A 234 -9.58 -16.98 -5.49
C GLY A 234 -9.75 -17.25 -3.99
N TRP A 235 -8.65 -17.52 -3.28
CA TRP A 235 -8.67 -17.71 -1.84
C TRP A 235 -9.15 -16.44 -1.09
N LEU A 236 -8.66 -15.27 -1.47
CA LEU A 236 -9.08 -14.01 -0.88
C LEU A 236 -10.59 -13.77 -1.10
N LEU A 237 -11.10 -14.02 -2.32
CA LEU A 237 -12.53 -13.85 -2.62
C LEU A 237 -13.42 -14.83 -1.85
N LEU A 238 -12.97 -16.05 -1.56
CA LEU A 238 -13.69 -16.98 -0.69
C LEU A 238 -13.77 -16.46 0.75
N GLN A 239 -12.68 -15.92 1.29
CA GLN A 239 -12.68 -15.27 2.63
C GLN A 239 -13.57 -14.02 2.66
N ASN A 240 -13.57 -13.25 1.57
CA ASN A 240 -14.44 -12.09 1.45
C ASN A 240 -15.93 -12.48 1.38
N LEU A 241 -16.27 -13.55 0.69
CA LEU A 241 -17.63 -14.08 0.65
C LEU A 241 -18.11 -14.50 2.06
N ASP A 242 -17.23 -15.11 2.87
CA ASP A 242 -17.52 -15.44 4.26
C ASP A 242 -17.78 -14.17 5.08
N PHE A 243 -16.98 -13.12 4.90
CA PHE A 243 -17.19 -11.83 5.56
C PHE A 243 -18.50 -11.14 5.16
N VAL A 244 -18.90 -11.23 3.87
CA VAL A 244 -20.20 -10.68 3.42
C VAL A 244 -21.38 -11.46 4.01
N ARG A 245 -21.27 -12.80 4.13
CA ARG A 245 -22.33 -13.66 4.68
C ARG A 245 -22.45 -13.54 6.19
N HIS A 246 -21.33 -13.36 6.87
CA HIS A 246 -21.24 -13.28 8.34
C HIS A 246 -20.44 -12.02 8.73
N PRO A 247 -21.03 -10.82 8.62
CA PRO A 247 -20.33 -9.55 8.79
C PRO A 247 -20.10 -9.23 10.28
N THR A 248 -19.01 -9.77 10.83
CA THR A 248 -18.57 -9.57 12.22
C THR A 248 -17.17 -8.94 12.26
N ALA A 249 -16.80 -8.32 13.39
CA ALA A 249 -15.48 -7.77 13.63
C ALA A 249 -14.38 -8.83 13.46
N GLU A 250 -14.59 -10.04 13.98
CA GLU A 250 -13.68 -11.18 13.87
C GLU A 250 -13.45 -11.60 12.40
N ARG A 251 -14.51 -11.62 11.57
CA ARG A 251 -14.37 -11.92 10.14
C ARG A 251 -13.65 -10.81 9.39
N GLY A 252 -13.87 -9.54 9.77
CA GLY A 252 -13.13 -8.39 9.28
C GLY A 252 -11.64 -8.52 9.60
N GLU A 253 -11.28 -8.87 10.83
CA GLU A 253 -9.91 -9.12 11.25
C GLU A 253 -9.25 -10.27 10.46
N ARG A 254 -9.95 -11.39 10.31
CA ARG A 254 -9.45 -12.51 9.50
C ARG A 254 -9.14 -12.05 8.07
N LEU A 255 -10.06 -11.34 7.43
CA LEU A 255 -9.87 -10.85 6.07
C LEU A 255 -8.75 -9.81 5.98
N PHE A 256 -8.53 -8.99 7.02
CA PHE A 256 -7.40 -8.09 7.11
C PHE A 256 -6.07 -8.84 6.99
N TYR A 257 -5.85 -9.90 7.77
CA TYR A 257 -4.62 -10.71 7.68
C TYR A 257 -4.52 -11.47 6.35
N GLN A 258 -5.62 -12.02 5.85
CA GLN A 258 -5.61 -12.74 4.56
C GLN A 258 -5.30 -11.81 3.38
N SER A 259 -5.75 -10.57 3.43
CA SER A 259 -5.43 -9.58 2.40
C SER A 259 -3.96 -9.16 2.41
N ALA A 260 -3.32 -9.12 3.58
CA ALA A 260 -1.87 -8.93 3.67
C ALA A 260 -1.11 -10.12 3.05
N ASN A 261 -1.55 -11.36 3.31
CA ASN A 261 -0.98 -12.56 2.71
C ASN A 261 -1.15 -12.59 1.18
N TYR A 262 -2.32 -12.19 0.69
CA TYR A 262 -2.59 -12.05 -0.74
C TYR A 262 -1.58 -11.10 -1.42
N ARG A 263 -1.41 -9.90 -0.88
CA ARG A 263 -0.44 -8.93 -1.43
C ARG A 263 0.99 -9.45 -1.35
N ALA A 264 1.37 -10.08 -0.24
CA ALA A 264 2.70 -10.68 -0.09
C ALA A 264 2.95 -11.78 -1.14
N ALA A 265 1.97 -12.65 -1.37
CA ALA A 265 2.06 -13.70 -2.39
C ALA A 265 2.23 -13.12 -3.81
N LEU A 266 1.49 -12.05 -4.15
CA LEU A 266 1.64 -11.37 -5.44
C LEU A 266 3.03 -10.78 -5.62
N PHE A 267 3.57 -10.06 -4.62
CA PHE A 267 4.89 -9.46 -4.74
C PHE A 267 6.00 -10.50 -4.85
N VAL A 268 5.92 -11.58 -4.06
CA VAL A 268 6.86 -12.71 -4.17
C VAL A 268 6.75 -13.36 -5.56
N ALA A 269 5.53 -13.53 -6.07
CA ALA A 269 5.32 -14.10 -7.40
C ALA A 269 5.87 -13.19 -8.52
N ILE A 270 5.70 -11.86 -8.42
CA ILE A 270 6.33 -10.90 -9.36
C ILE A 270 7.85 -11.06 -9.35
N ILE A 271 8.45 -11.03 -8.16
CA ILE A 271 9.92 -11.14 -8.03
C ILE A 271 10.42 -12.47 -8.59
N ALA A 272 9.77 -13.57 -8.25
CA ALA A 272 10.16 -14.89 -8.71
C ALA A 272 10.02 -15.05 -10.24
N ASP A 273 8.89 -14.62 -10.80
CA ASP A 273 8.59 -14.74 -12.24
C ASP A 273 9.58 -13.91 -13.07
N VAL A 274 9.86 -12.66 -12.63
CA VAL A 274 10.84 -11.78 -13.29
C VAL A 274 12.24 -12.39 -13.25
N LEU A 275 12.67 -12.90 -12.09
CA LEU A 275 14.02 -13.50 -11.96
C LEU A 275 14.16 -14.79 -12.77
N ILE A 276 13.13 -15.63 -12.81
CA ILE A 276 13.14 -16.85 -13.65
C ILE A 276 13.17 -16.48 -15.13
N GLY A 277 12.33 -15.54 -15.56
CA GLY A 277 12.31 -15.08 -16.95
C GLY A 277 13.64 -14.47 -17.42
N ALA A 278 14.39 -13.85 -16.53
CA ALA A 278 15.69 -13.28 -16.84
C ALA A 278 16.83 -14.32 -16.89
N MET A 279 16.61 -15.55 -16.39
CA MET A 279 17.59 -16.63 -16.42
C MET A 279 17.39 -17.57 -17.64
N MET A 280 16.25 -17.49 -18.32
CA MET A 280 15.93 -18.24 -19.52
C MET A 280 16.28 -17.46 -20.80
#